data_cb11b28fd5cb87b6af2b4e6205b3bea5
#
_entry.id   cb11b28fd5cb87b6af2b4e6205b3bea5
#
_cell.length_a   1.000
_cell.length_b   1.000
_cell.length_c   1.000
_cell.angle_alpha   90.00
_cell.angle_beta   90.00
_cell.angle_gamma   90.00
#
_symmetry.space_group_name_H-M   'P 1'
#
loop_
_entity.id
_entity.type
_entity.pdbx_description
1 polymer ?
#
loop_
_entity_poly.entity_id
_entity_poly.type
_entity_poly.pdbx_seq_one_letter_code
_entity_poly.pdbx_strand_id
1 'polypeptide(L)'
;MMRHKYFGVFLAVLWLQVCNLTLAAANTPDYLSFSTEDEANTTEIFQRASPAVVFVTSSELRRQRFTRNVMEIPRGAGSGFIWDAESGLVVTNFHVVAGADRLAITLEDEQSFQAEVVGLAPERDLAVLRMIDPPRDLTELPIGNSSELSVGRKVLAIGNPFGLDTTLTVGVVSALDREIQSPSNRTIRGVIQTDAAINPGNSGGPLLNSLGQLVGVNTAIYSPSGGSAGIGFAIPVNTVTEVVPQLIAFGKIMRPVLGVELASDRWLRRYRVEGVPIVRTYRGFPAENSGMVGARRGARGEIILGDVITQIDGERVANNDEFLSAMEKHQVGDTIDVVTTRDGEEKRFTVELSETQ
;
A
#
# COMPACT_ATOMS: atom_id res chain seq x y z
N MET A 1 -34.04 55.89 69.27
CA MET A 1 -32.76 55.27 69.61
C MET A 1 -32.84 53.74 69.37
N MET A 2 -32.99 53.32 68.10
CA MET A 2 -33.08 51.91 67.69
C MET A 2 -32.96 51.82 66.16
N ARG A 3 -31.76 51.91 65.63
CA ARG A 3 -31.55 51.81 64.16
C ARG A 3 -30.12 51.28 63.70
N HIS A 4 -29.37 50.70 64.57
CA HIS A 4 -28.03 50.26 64.19
C HIS A 4 -27.66 48.76 64.44
N LYS A 5 -28.58 47.87 64.71
CA LYS A 5 -28.29 46.47 65.02
C LYS A 5 -28.48 45.44 63.84
N TYR A 6 -29.04 45.91 62.71
CA TYR A 6 -29.33 44.97 61.61
C TYR A 6 -28.37 45.07 60.40
N PHE A 7 -27.45 46.06 60.40
CA PHE A 7 -26.53 46.26 59.27
C PHE A 7 -25.34 45.31 59.33
N GLY A 8 -24.97 44.81 60.49
CA GLY A 8 -23.83 43.87 60.69
C GLY A 8 -24.13 42.43 60.31
N VAL A 9 -25.39 42.02 60.42
CA VAL A 9 -25.81 40.61 60.11
C VAL A 9 -25.94 40.40 58.62
N PHE A 10 -26.31 41.42 57.81
CA PHE A 10 -26.43 41.30 56.38
C PHE A 10 -25.09 41.21 55.64
N LEU A 11 -24.03 41.84 56.15
CA LEU A 11 -22.69 41.80 55.62
C LEU A 11 -21.99 40.46 55.93
N ALA A 12 -22.27 39.83 57.09
CA ALA A 12 -21.71 38.54 57.45
C ALA A 12 -22.34 37.38 56.65
N VAL A 13 -23.60 37.45 56.31
CA VAL A 13 -24.29 36.42 55.48
C VAL A 13 -23.86 36.54 54.01
N LEU A 14 -23.59 37.74 53.49
CA LEU A 14 -23.13 37.96 52.12
C LEU A 14 -21.68 37.46 51.95
N TRP A 15 -20.82 37.57 52.99
CA TRP A 15 -19.46 37.08 53.00
C TRP A 15 -19.37 35.54 53.07
N LEU A 16 -20.30 34.87 53.76
CA LEU A 16 -20.38 33.40 53.80
C LEU A 16 -20.91 32.80 52.48
N GLN A 17 -21.71 33.53 51.69
CA GLN A 17 -22.15 33.06 50.39
C GLN A 17 -21.09 33.24 49.26
N VAL A 18 -20.25 34.26 49.37
CA VAL A 18 -19.13 34.47 48.42
C VAL A 18 -17.99 33.46 48.65
N CYS A 19 -17.74 33.01 49.90
CA CYS A 19 -16.73 32.00 50.22
C CYS A 19 -17.17 30.58 49.76
N ASN A 20 -18.45 30.29 49.62
CA ASN A 20 -18.91 28.95 49.12
C ASN A 20 -18.97 28.83 47.60
N LEU A 21 -18.79 29.93 46.84
CA LEU A 21 -18.76 29.88 45.37
C LEU A 21 -17.34 29.64 44.79
N THR A 22 -16.30 29.67 45.59
CA THR A 22 -14.91 29.46 45.17
C THR A 22 -14.39 28.06 45.47
N LEU A 23 -15.18 27.16 46.07
CA LEU A 23 -14.74 25.78 46.34
C LEU A 23 -15.37 24.71 45.39
N ALA A 24 -16.10 25.12 44.37
CA ALA A 24 -16.71 24.16 43.40
C ALA A 24 -15.92 24.05 42.07
N ALA A 25 -14.72 24.64 41.97
CA ALA A 25 -13.93 24.64 40.73
C ALA A 25 -12.63 23.80 40.81
N ALA A 26 -12.55 22.86 41.73
CA ALA A 26 -11.35 22.05 41.83
C ALA A 26 -11.71 20.59 42.19
N ASN A 27 -12.21 19.85 41.24
CA ASN A 27 -12.07 18.40 41.19
C ASN A 27 -12.60 17.90 39.85
N THR A 28 -12.02 18.32 38.75
CA THR A 28 -11.94 17.45 37.59
C THR A 28 -11.02 16.31 38.00
N PRO A 29 -11.49 15.08 38.03
CA PRO A 29 -10.67 13.96 38.42
C PRO A 29 -9.45 13.86 37.51
N ASP A 30 -8.26 13.72 38.11
CA ASP A 30 -6.96 13.61 37.47
C ASP A 30 -6.80 12.35 36.57
N TYR A 31 -7.85 11.54 36.41
CA TYR A 31 -7.87 10.36 35.55
C TYR A 31 -7.97 10.67 34.05
N LEU A 32 -8.12 11.92 33.68
CA LEU A 32 -8.06 12.37 32.28
C LEU A 32 -6.66 12.90 31.88
N SER A 33 -5.72 13.01 32.82
CA SER A 33 -4.34 13.31 32.49
C SER A 33 -3.63 12.03 32.02
N PHE A 34 -2.90 12.10 30.90
CA PHE A 34 -2.08 10.98 30.44
C PHE A 34 -1.05 10.64 31.51
N SER A 35 -0.92 9.35 31.86
CA SER A 35 0.00 8.88 32.87
C SER A 35 1.44 8.80 32.37
N THR A 36 1.65 8.71 31.05
CA THR A 36 2.96 8.60 30.43
C THR A 36 3.10 9.46 29.17
N GLU A 37 4.35 9.84 28.86
CA GLU A 37 4.68 10.55 27.60
C GLU A 37 4.35 9.69 26.37
N ASP A 38 4.42 8.36 26.49
CA ASP A 38 4.11 7.44 25.41
C ASP A 38 2.62 7.42 25.05
N GLU A 39 1.74 7.46 26.06
CA GLU A 39 0.29 7.57 25.83
C GLU A 39 -0.07 8.90 25.18
N ALA A 40 0.51 10.01 25.66
CA ALA A 40 0.30 11.33 25.09
C ALA A 40 0.76 11.39 23.62
N ASN A 41 1.96 10.88 23.32
CA ASN A 41 2.50 10.79 21.96
C ASN A 41 1.58 9.95 21.04
N THR A 42 1.13 8.77 21.51
CA THR A 42 0.25 7.90 20.74
C THR A 42 -1.06 8.58 20.38
N THR A 43 -1.68 9.22 21.38
CA THR A 43 -2.97 9.91 21.19
C THR A 43 -2.84 11.13 20.27
N GLU A 44 -1.78 11.93 20.44
CA GLU A 44 -1.51 13.10 19.60
C GLU A 44 -1.30 12.70 18.14
N ILE A 45 -0.49 11.64 17.87
CA ILE A 45 -0.27 11.15 16.52
C ILE A 45 -1.60 10.69 15.90
N PHE A 46 -2.39 9.92 16.64
CA PHE A 46 -3.68 9.44 16.15
C PHE A 46 -4.62 10.60 15.79
N GLN A 47 -4.79 11.58 16.67
CA GLN A 47 -5.65 12.74 16.43
C GLN A 47 -5.23 13.56 15.19
N ARG A 48 -3.92 13.69 14.96
CA ARG A 48 -3.42 14.43 13.78
C ARG A 48 -3.52 13.63 12.49
N ALA A 49 -3.38 12.30 12.56
CA ALA A 49 -3.33 11.45 11.38
C ALA A 49 -4.69 10.93 10.92
N SER A 50 -5.66 10.77 11.85
CA SER A 50 -7.00 10.25 11.54
C SER A 50 -7.70 10.98 10.40
N PRO A 51 -7.68 12.32 10.29
CA PRO A 51 -8.35 13.03 9.19
C PRO A 51 -7.75 12.74 7.81
N ALA A 52 -6.52 12.23 7.77
CA ALA A 52 -5.88 11.82 6.52
C ALA A 52 -6.24 10.39 6.09
N VAL A 53 -6.85 9.59 6.98
CA VAL A 53 -7.17 8.17 6.72
C VAL A 53 -8.60 8.05 6.25
N VAL A 54 -8.78 7.30 5.16
CA VAL A 54 -10.07 7.16 4.49
C VAL A 54 -10.50 5.71 4.42
N PHE A 55 -11.80 5.48 4.34
CA PHE A 55 -12.39 4.19 4.01
C PHE A 55 -12.56 4.07 2.50
N VAL A 56 -12.12 2.96 1.93
CA VAL A 56 -12.22 2.68 0.50
C VAL A 56 -13.14 1.47 0.30
N THR A 57 -14.17 1.64 -0.50
CA THR A 57 -15.08 0.57 -0.89
C THR A 57 -15.05 0.33 -2.39
N SER A 58 -15.17 -0.92 -2.76
CA SER A 58 -15.25 -1.36 -4.15
C SER A 58 -16.50 -2.22 -4.39
N SER A 59 -17.15 -2.04 -5.52
CA SER A 59 -18.35 -2.78 -5.91
C SER A 59 -18.30 -3.22 -7.37
N GLU A 60 -19.00 -4.32 -7.66
CA GLU A 60 -19.20 -4.87 -9.00
C GLU A 60 -20.64 -4.65 -9.44
N LEU A 61 -20.84 -4.24 -10.69
CA LEU A 61 -22.16 -4.05 -11.29
C LEU A 61 -22.59 -5.33 -12.02
N ARG A 62 -23.50 -6.09 -11.43
CA ARG A 62 -24.07 -7.29 -12.09
C ARG A 62 -25.41 -7.01 -12.73
N ARG A 63 -25.51 -7.28 -14.04
CA ARG A 63 -26.80 -7.33 -14.72
C ARG A 63 -27.51 -8.64 -14.37
N GLN A 64 -28.74 -8.55 -13.88
CA GLN A 64 -29.59 -9.73 -13.74
C GLN A 64 -29.92 -10.30 -15.12
N ARG A 65 -29.67 -11.62 -15.32
CA ARG A 65 -30.15 -12.34 -16.49
C ARG A 65 -31.67 -12.21 -16.57
N PHE A 66 -32.24 -11.69 -17.59
CA PHE A 66 -33.68 -11.52 -17.83
C PHE A 66 -34.33 -10.23 -17.32
N THR A 67 -33.62 -9.33 -16.67
CA THR A 67 -34.13 -8.00 -16.32
C THR A 67 -33.15 -6.91 -16.76
N ARG A 68 -33.63 -5.65 -16.90
CA ARG A 68 -32.73 -4.50 -17.13
C ARG A 68 -32.10 -3.97 -15.85
N ASN A 69 -32.35 -4.64 -14.72
CA ASN A 69 -31.83 -4.18 -13.42
C ASN A 69 -30.35 -4.48 -13.29
N VAL A 70 -29.59 -3.48 -12.91
CA VAL A 70 -28.19 -3.58 -12.50
C VAL A 70 -28.18 -3.60 -10.98
N MET A 71 -27.61 -4.63 -10.39
CA MET A 71 -27.36 -4.73 -8.94
C MET A 71 -25.92 -4.36 -8.67
N GLU A 72 -25.70 -3.51 -7.68
CA GLU A 72 -24.40 -3.23 -7.13
C GLU A 72 -24.10 -4.21 -6.00
N ILE A 73 -23.00 -4.96 -6.13
CA ILE A 73 -22.59 -5.99 -5.18
C ILE A 73 -21.28 -5.53 -4.55
N PRO A 74 -21.22 -5.35 -3.22
CA PRO A 74 -19.96 -5.06 -2.53
C PRO A 74 -18.92 -6.14 -2.85
N ARG A 75 -17.68 -5.73 -3.16
CA ARG A 75 -16.60 -6.63 -3.55
C ARG A 75 -15.44 -6.61 -2.55
N GLY A 76 -15.03 -5.44 -2.14
CA GLY A 76 -13.93 -5.23 -1.20
C GLY A 76 -14.11 -3.96 -0.38
N ALA A 77 -13.45 -3.96 0.75
CA ALA A 77 -13.35 -2.80 1.61
C ALA A 77 -11.96 -2.77 2.27
N GLY A 78 -11.45 -1.59 2.50
CA GLY A 78 -10.17 -1.36 3.13
C GLY A 78 -10.00 0.10 3.49
N SER A 79 -8.80 0.46 3.82
CA SER A 79 -8.41 1.83 4.11
C SER A 79 -7.59 2.43 2.97
N GLY A 80 -7.41 3.73 3.02
CA GLY A 80 -6.46 4.49 2.24
C GLY A 80 -6.02 5.70 3.04
N PHE A 81 -5.20 6.53 2.44
CA PHE A 81 -4.85 7.83 3.01
C PHE A 81 -4.66 8.87 1.91
N ILE A 82 -4.92 10.12 2.27
CA ILE A 82 -4.74 11.27 1.39
C ILE A 82 -3.25 11.40 1.07
N TRP A 83 -2.92 11.33 -0.23
CA TRP A 83 -1.57 11.49 -0.74
C TRP A 83 -1.29 12.91 -1.20
N ASP A 84 -2.28 13.54 -1.81
CA ASP A 84 -2.24 14.91 -2.33
C ASP A 84 -3.63 15.52 -2.10
N ALA A 85 -3.69 16.50 -1.22
CA ALA A 85 -4.94 17.13 -0.79
C ALA A 85 -5.50 18.05 -1.88
N GLU A 86 -4.63 18.70 -2.67
CA GLU A 86 -5.05 19.62 -3.73
C GLU A 86 -5.77 18.89 -4.86
N SER A 87 -5.22 17.75 -5.27
CA SER A 87 -5.76 16.92 -6.36
C SER A 87 -6.73 15.84 -5.91
N GLY A 88 -6.95 15.68 -4.59
CA GLY A 88 -7.81 14.64 -4.01
C GLY A 88 -7.32 13.22 -4.29
N LEU A 89 -5.99 13.02 -4.32
CA LEU A 89 -5.38 11.72 -4.56
C LEU A 89 -5.30 10.90 -3.26
N VAL A 90 -5.63 9.62 -3.39
CA VAL A 90 -5.62 8.65 -2.30
C VAL A 90 -4.78 7.45 -2.68
N VAL A 91 -3.91 7.03 -1.78
CA VAL A 91 -3.16 5.77 -1.90
C VAL A 91 -3.87 4.69 -1.09
N THR A 92 -3.98 3.50 -1.68
CA THR A 92 -4.52 2.30 -1.05
C THR A 92 -3.83 1.05 -1.61
N ASN A 93 -4.22 -0.15 -1.18
CA ASN A 93 -3.74 -1.39 -1.79
C ASN A 93 -4.49 -1.71 -3.09
N PHE A 94 -3.77 -2.36 -4.01
CA PHE A 94 -4.35 -2.88 -5.25
C PHE A 94 -5.48 -3.89 -4.98
N HIS A 95 -5.29 -4.83 -4.03
CA HIS A 95 -6.29 -5.86 -3.76
C HIS A 95 -7.62 -5.30 -3.24
N VAL A 96 -7.64 -4.10 -2.64
CA VAL A 96 -8.86 -3.42 -2.17
C VAL A 96 -9.73 -2.98 -3.36
N VAL A 97 -9.10 -2.60 -4.48
CA VAL A 97 -9.78 -2.04 -5.65
C VAL A 97 -9.85 -3.00 -6.84
N ALA A 98 -9.22 -4.16 -6.74
CA ALA A 98 -9.08 -5.11 -7.85
C ALA A 98 -10.42 -5.57 -8.41
N GLY A 99 -10.65 -5.33 -9.72
CA GLY A 99 -11.84 -5.74 -10.45
C GLY A 99 -13.12 -5.02 -10.04
N ALA A 100 -13.03 -3.83 -9.48
CA ALA A 100 -14.16 -2.98 -9.15
C ALA A 100 -14.70 -2.27 -10.40
N ASP A 101 -16.04 -2.18 -10.52
CA ASP A 101 -16.70 -1.32 -11.48
C ASP A 101 -17.00 0.06 -10.91
N ARG A 102 -17.09 0.17 -9.57
CA ARG A 102 -17.27 1.42 -8.83
C ARG A 102 -16.40 1.46 -7.60
N LEU A 103 -15.90 2.64 -7.30
CA LEU A 103 -15.11 2.94 -6.11
C LEU A 103 -15.71 4.13 -5.39
N ALA A 104 -15.73 4.06 -4.06
CA ALA A 104 -16.09 5.18 -3.21
C ALA A 104 -15.06 5.34 -2.08
N ILE A 105 -14.82 6.59 -1.71
CA ILE A 105 -13.95 7.00 -0.62
C ILE A 105 -14.79 7.73 0.40
N THR A 106 -14.77 7.28 1.65
CA THR A 106 -15.47 7.93 2.76
C THR A 106 -14.44 8.52 3.72
N LEU A 107 -14.57 9.79 4.02
CA LEU A 107 -13.72 10.53 4.95
C LEU A 107 -14.13 10.27 6.42
N GLU A 108 -13.34 10.78 7.35
CA GLU A 108 -13.59 10.65 8.80
C GLU A 108 -14.94 11.26 9.23
N ASP A 109 -15.38 12.32 8.58
CA ASP A 109 -16.67 12.99 8.81
C ASP A 109 -17.88 12.31 8.14
N GLU A 110 -17.70 11.06 7.68
CA GLU A 110 -18.70 10.23 6.99
C GLU A 110 -19.13 10.76 5.59
N GLN A 111 -18.51 11.82 5.07
CA GLN A 111 -18.77 12.25 3.69
C GLN A 111 -18.18 11.24 2.71
N SER A 112 -18.99 10.81 1.72
CA SER A 112 -18.59 9.80 0.74
C SER A 112 -18.52 10.38 -0.66
N PHE A 113 -17.41 10.11 -1.35
CA PHE A 113 -17.10 10.59 -2.70
C PHE A 113 -16.92 9.43 -3.64
N GLN A 114 -17.40 9.57 -4.87
CA GLN A 114 -17.01 8.63 -5.94
C GLN A 114 -15.53 8.80 -6.24
N ALA A 115 -14.89 7.71 -6.65
CA ALA A 115 -13.48 7.75 -7.01
C ALA A 115 -13.19 7.00 -8.30
N GLU A 116 -12.13 7.42 -8.98
CA GLU A 116 -11.60 6.81 -10.19
C GLU A 116 -10.20 6.29 -9.96
N VAL A 117 -9.86 5.22 -10.68
CA VAL A 117 -8.48 4.69 -10.67
C VAL A 117 -7.60 5.61 -11.49
N VAL A 118 -6.55 6.14 -10.87
CA VAL A 118 -5.48 6.89 -11.55
C VAL A 118 -4.40 5.93 -12.04
N GLY A 119 -3.99 4.97 -11.21
CA GLY A 119 -3.00 3.97 -11.57
C GLY A 119 -2.97 2.77 -10.63
N LEU A 120 -2.47 1.66 -11.17
CA LEU A 120 -2.42 0.37 -10.48
C LEU A 120 -1.02 -0.24 -10.57
N ALA A 121 -0.55 -0.80 -9.47
CA ALA A 121 0.67 -1.60 -9.38
C ALA A 121 0.38 -2.94 -8.66
N PRO A 122 -0.22 -3.93 -9.35
CA PRO A 122 -0.61 -5.20 -8.76
C PRO A 122 0.53 -5.96 -8.09
N GLU A 123 1.73 -5.85 -8.65
CA GLU A 123 2.95 -6.50 -8.17
C GLU A 123 3.57 -5.85 -6.94
N ARG A 124 3.19 -4.62 -6.63
CA ARG A 124 3.57 -3.89 -5.41
C ARG A 124 2.40 -3.74 -4.45
N ASP A 125 1.23 -4.29 -4.83
CA ASP A 125 -0.03 -4.17 -4.09
C ASP A 125 -0.38 -2.72 -3.76
N LEU A 126 -0.16 -1.79 -4.70
CA LEU A 126 -0.47 -0.37 -4.58
C LEU A 126 -1.46 0.09 -5.64
N ALA A 127 -2.29 1.04 -5.28
CA ALA A 127 -3.22 1.74 -6.17
C ALA A 127 -3.30 3.22 -5.80
N VAL A 128 -3.49 4.07 -6.81
CA VAL A 128 -3.79 5.48 -6.65
C VAL A 128 -5.18 5.73 -7.18
N LEU A 129 -6.00 6.35 -6.35
CA LEU A 129 -7.35 6.77 -6.67
C LEU A 129 -7.43 8.30 -6.67
N ARG A 130 -8.41 8.85 -7.40
CA ARG A 130 -8.77 10.26 -7.35
C ARG A 130 -10.22 10.36 -6.92
N MET A 131 -10.50 11.17 -5.89
CA MET A 131 -11.85 11.56 -5.53
C MET A 131 -12.45 12.49 -6.61
N ILE A 132 -13.73 12.31 -6.91
CA ILE A 132 -14.49 13.20 -7.77
C ILE A 132 -15.07 14.31 -6.89
N ASP A 133 -14.80 15.55 -7.23
CA ASP A 133 -15.22 16.75 -6.48
C ASP A 133 -14.78 16.72 -5.00
N PRO A 134 -13.45 16.58 -4.71
CA PRO A 134 -12.95 16.50 -3.34
C PRO A 134 -13.20 17.80 -2.56
N PRO A 135 -13.38 17.72 -1.23
CA PRO A 135 -13.43 18.91 -0.38
C PRO A 135 -12.07 19.62 -0.34
N ARG A 136 -12.02 20.88 0.06
CA ARG A 136 -10.81 21.71 0.03
C ARG A 136 -9.90 21.56 1.25
N ASP A 137 -10.40 20.96 2.30
CA ASP A 137 -9.79 20.89 3.64
C ASP A 137 -9.24 19.48 3.96
N LEU A 138 -8.81 18.75 2.94
CA LEU A 138 -8.17 17.46 3.10
C LEU A 138 -6.83 17.59 3.84
N THR A 139 -6.52 16.60 4.66
CA THR A 139 -5.27 16.52 5.43
C THR A 139 -4.35 15.47 4.82
N GLU A 140 -3.06 15.82 4.65
CA GLU A 140 -2.01 14.89 4.21
C GLU A 140 -1.18 14.38 5.39
N LEU A 141 -0.57 13.21 5.19
CA LEU A 141 0.41 12.67 6.13
C LEU A 141 1.82 13.13 5.79
N PRO A 142 2.63 13.52 6.79
CA PRO A 142 4.04 13.79 6.54
C PRO A 142 4.75 12.50 6.14
N ILE A 143 5.52 12.57 5.05
CA ILE A 143 6.28 11.44 4.53
C ILE A 143 7.55 11.25 5.35
N GLY A 144 7.79 10.03 5.83
CA GLY A 144 9.00 9.62 6.52
C GLY A 144 10.02 8.94 5.60
N ASN A 145 10.92 8.18 6.22
CA ASN A 145 11.95 7.41 5.51
C ASN A 145 12.01 5.98 6.08
N SER A 146 11.65 4.99 5.28
CA SER A 146 11.67 3.58 5.72
C SER A 146 13.08 2.99 5.85
N SER A 147 14.10 3.58 5.21
CA SER A 147 15.50 3.16 5.37
C SER A 147 16.06 3.45 6.77
N GLU A 148 15.43 4.35 7.54
CA GLU A 148 15.84 4.68 8.90
C GLU A 148 15.19 3.80 9.96
N LEU A 149 14.33 2.87 9.54
CA LEU A 149 13.69 1.94 10.47
C LEU A 149 14.70 0.94 11.03
N SER A 150 14.48 0.56 12.26
CA SER A 150 15.18 -0.54 12.92
C SER A 150 14.21 -1.36 13.75
N VAL A 151 14.52 -2.63 13.92
CA VAL A 151 13.73 -3.55 14.75
C VAL A 151 13.59 -2.99 16.16
N GLY A 152 12.40 -3.05 16.72
CA GLY A 152 12.04 -2.50 18.03
C GLY A 152 11.53 -1.06 18.00
N ARG A 153 11.60 -0.33 16.87
CA ARG A 153 10.98 1.00 16.77
C ARG A 153 9.45 0.88 16.80
N LYS A 154 8.83 1.76 17.60
CA LYS A 154 7.36 1.88 17.69
C LYS A 154 6.77 2.27 16.35
N VAL A 155 5.68 1.60 16.00
CA VAL A 155 4.85 1.92 14.83
C VAL A 155 3.38 1.91 15.21
N LEU A 156 2.61 2.73 14.49
CA LEU A 156 1.18 2.89 14.64
C LEU A 156 0.51 2.55 13.31
N ALA A 157 -0.31 1.53 13.27
CA ALA A 157 -1.12 1.20 12.10
C ALA A 157 -2.51 1.78 12.28
N ILE A 158 -2.94 2.61 11.32
CA ILE A 158 -4.24 3.28 11.34
C ILE A 158 -5.06 2.76 10.17
N GLY A 159 -6.38 2.64 10.38
CA GLY A 159 -7.32 2.27 9.35
C GLY A 159 -8.75 2.66 9.71
N ASN A 160 -9.63 2.59 8.72
CA ASN A 160 -11.06 2.80 8.88
C ASN A 160 -11.82 1.57 8.32
N PRO A 161 -11.91 0.47 9.09
CA PRO A 161 -12.35 -0.82 8.56
C PRO A 161 -13.83 -0.88 8.14
N PHE A 162 -14.67 0.04 8.62
CA PHE A 162 -16.11 0.01 8.39
C PHE A 162 -16.67 1.35 7.90
N GLY A 163 -15.83 2.36 7.70
CA GLY A 163 -16.26 3.71 7.34
C GLY A 163 -17.03 4.44 8.44
N LEU A 164 -16.94 3.95 9.69
CA LEU A 164 -17.58 4.56 10.85
C LEU A 164 -16.56 5.36 11.66
N ASP A 165 -15.59 4.66 12.24
CA ASP A 165 -14.54 5.25 13.08
C ASP A 165 -13.17 4.76 12.65
N THR A 166 -12.19 5.67 12.67
CA THR A 166 -10.80 5.35 12.47
C THR A 166 -10.26 4.55 13.66
N THR A 167 -9.58 3.45 13.38
CA THR A 167 -9.01 2.55 14.39
C THR A 167 -7.50 2.64 14.41
N LEU A 168 -6.93 2.47 15.61
CA LEU A 168 -5.50 2.49 15.87
C LEU A 168 -5.05 1.15 16.44
N THR A 169 -3.95 0.61 15.91
CA THR A 169 -3.19 -0.45 16.56
C THR A 169 -1.73 -0.02 16.69
N VAL A 170 -1.12 -0.33 17.83
CA VAL A 170 0.26 0.04 18.15
C VAL A 170 1.09 -1.22 18.30
N GLY A 171 2.30 -1.19 17.79
CA GLY A 171 3.27 -2.26 17.87
C GLY A 171 4.68 -1.75 17.59
N VAL A 172 5.56 -2.66 17.22
CA VAL A 172 6.94 -2.34 16.84
C VAL A 172 7.29 -2.94 15.48
N VAL A 173 8.34 -2.45 14.88
CA VAL A 173 9.00 -3.12 13.75
C VAL A 173 9.57 -4.44 14.29
N SER A 174 9.03 -5.56 13.85
CA SER A 174 9.46 -6.91 14.27
C SER A 174 10.60 -7.44 13.42
N ALA A 175 10.60 -7.11 12.12
CA ALA A 175 11.68 -7.44 11.18
C ALA A 175 11.62 -6.51 9.97
N LEU A 176 12.70 -6.46 9.21
CA LEU A 176 12.84 -5.75 7.93
C LEU A 176 13.22 -6.72 6.84
N ASP A 177 13.14 -6.29 5.59
CA ASP A 177 13.56 -7.02 4.40
C ASP A 177 12.89 -8.41 4.24
N ARG A 178 11.60 -8.50 4.66
CA ARG A 178 10.80 -9.70 4.47
C ARG A 178 10.26 -9.78 3.04
N GLU A 179 9.89 -10.98 2.63
CA GLU A 179 9.24 -11.24 1.35
C GLU A 179 7.84 -11.80 1.56
N ILE A 180 6.89 -11.30 0.80
CA ILE A 180 5.50 -11.80 0.79
C ILE A 180 5.03 -11.99 -0.67
N GLN A 181 4.01 -12.80 -0.85
CA GLN A 181 3.33 -12.93 -2.15
C GLN A 181 2.23 -11.88 -2.27
N SER A 182 2.27 -11.09 -3.36
CA SER A 182 1.17 -10.20 -3.71
C SER A 182 -0.04 -10.98 -4.22
N PRO A 183 -1.24 -10.37 -4.28
CA PRO A 183 -2.41 -10.97 -4.91
C PRO A 183 -2.21 -11.36 -6.39
N SER A 184 -1.23 -10.76 -7.06
CA SER A 184 -0.84 -11.11 -8.45
C SER A 184 0.18 -12.24 -8.55
N ASN A 185 0.46 -12.97 -7.44
CA ASN A 185 1.52 -14.00 -7.33
C ASN A 185 2.94 -13.48 -7.62
N ARG A 186 3.18 -12.17 -7.42
CA ARG A 186 4.50 -11.56 -7.46
C ARG A 186 5.08 -11.50 -6.07
N THR A 187 6.37 -11.70 -5.93
CA THR A 187 7.09 -11.52 -4.68
C THR A 187 7.30 -10.03 -4.41
N ILE A 188 6.71 -9.52 -3.34
CA ILE A 188 7.02 -8.18 -2.80
C ILE A 188 8.16 -8.35 -1.81
N ARG A 189 9.29 -7.69 -2.09
CA ARG A 189 10.50 -7.75 -1.26
C ARG A 189 10.64 -6.48 -0.43
N GLY A 190 11.43 -6.60 0.63
CA GLY A 190 11.77 -5.46 1.49
C GLY A 190 10.62 -5.03 2.40
N VAL A 191 9.55 -5.83 2.59
CA VAL A 191 8.42 -5.43 3.42
C VAL A 191 8.80 -5.36 4.89
N ILE A 192 8.16 -4.42 5.59
CA ILE A 192 8.25 -4.23 7.03
C ILE A 192 7.35 -5.26 7.71
N GLN A 193 7.89 -6.03 8.66
CA GLN A 193 7.10 -6.87 9.55
C GLN A 193 6.82 -6.13 10.85
N THR A 194 5.58 -6.18 11.34
CA THR A 194 5.16 -5.58 12.62
C THR A 194 4.24 -6.51 13.41
N ASP A 195 4.22 -6.37 14.73
CA ASP A 195 3.25 -7.01 15.62
C ASP A 195 2.03 -6.10 15.90
N ALA A 196 2.03 -4.85 15.41
CA ALA A 196 0.80 -4.06 15.36
C ALA A 196 -0.28 -4.89 14.64
N ALA A 197 -1.48 -4.96 15.21
CA ALA A 197 -2.53 -5.82 14.68
C ALA A 197 -3.00 -5.31 13.31
N ILE A 198 -2.60 -6.00 12.24
CA ILE A 198 -3.12 -5.79 10.89
C ILE A 198 -4.27 -6.78 10.68
N ASN A 199 -5.43 -6.27 10.29
CA ASN A 199 -6.65 -7.05 10.06
C ASN A 199 -7.34 -6.58 8.78
N PRO A 200 -8.26 -7.38 8.20
CA PRO A 200 -9.12 -6.90 7.13
C PRO A 200 -9.80 -5.58 7.53
N GLY A 201 -9.58 -4.54 6.72
CA GLY A 201 -10.09 -3.20 6.94
C GLY A 201 -9.02 -2.14 7.21
N ASN A 202 -7.88 -2.45 7.83
CA ASN A 202 -6.76 -1.50 7.88
C ASN A 202 -5.73 -1.69 6.74
N SER A 203 -5.92 -2.69 5.86
CA SER A 203 -5.17 -2.82 4.61
C SER A 203 -5.35 -1.59 3.73
N GLY A 204 -4.26 -1.05 3.19
CA GLY A 204 -4.22 0.21 2.44
C GLY A 204 -4.07 1.45 3.32
N GLY A 205 -4.31 1.35 4.61
CA GLY A 205 -4.07 2.42 5.58
C GLY A 205 -2.59 2.63 5.90
N PRO A 206 -2.23 3.76 6.52
CA PRO A 206 -0.86 4.11 6.82
C PRO A 206 -0.28 3.32 8.00
N LEU A 207 1.03 3.04 7.92
CA LEU A 207 1.89 2.70 9.05
C LEU A 207 2.74 3.92 9.37
N LEU A 208 2.62 4.44 10.60
CA LEU A 208 3.33 5.65 11.05
C LEU A 208 4.43 5.31 12.05
N ASN A 209 5.46 6.16 12.12
CA ASN A 209 6.46 6.13 13.19
C ASN A 209 6.01 6.97 14.40
N SER A 210 6.84 7.03 15.46
CA SER A 210 6.60 7.81 16.67
C SER A 210 6.67 9.34 16.50
N LEU A 211 6.95 9.83 15.28
CA LEU A 211 6.84 11.24 14.90
C LEU A 211 5.54 11.52 14.10
N GLY A 212 4.72 10.51 13.85
CA GLY A 212 3.51 10.61 13.03
C GLY A 212 3.79 10.67 11.53
N GLN A 213 5.00 10.29 11.09
CA GLN A 213 5.36 10.25 9.68
C GLN A 213 5.02 8.88 9.08
N LEU A 214 4.55 8.90 7.83
CA LEU A 214 4.29 7.70 7.05
C LEU A 214 5.60 6.92 6.81
N VAL A 215 5.67 5.67 7.24
CA VAL A 215 6.81 4.78 7.03
C VAL A 215 6.43 3.53 6.23
N GLY A 216 5.15 3.28 6.03
CA GLY A 216 4.68 2.19 5.18
C GLY A 216 3.18 2.20 4.95
N VAL A 217 2.71 1.28 4.11
CA VAL A 217 1.29 1.01 3.81
C VAL A 217 0.96 -0.40 4.27
N ASN A 218 0.01 -0.53 5.20
CA ASN A 218 -0.44 -1.81 5.71
C ASN A 218 -1.00 -2.66 4.56
N THR A 219 -0.58 -3.93 4.41
CA THR A 219 -1.03 -4.73 3.26
C THR A 219 -1.55 -6.11 3.64
N ALA A 220 -0.74 -6.96 4.22
CA ALA A 220 -1.06 -8.37 4.39
C ALA A 220 -0.83 -8.85 5.82
N ILE A 221 -1.48 -9.95 6.15
CA ILE A 221 -1.23 -10.73 7.36
C ILE A 221 -0.78 -12.14 6.96
N TYR A 222 0.13 -12.71 7.75
CA TYR A 222 0.36 -14.14 7.72
C TYR A 222 -0.55 -14.80 8.76
N SER A 223 -1.69 -15.33 8.31
CA SER A 223 -2.68 -15.89 9.22
C SER A 223 -3.41 -17.09 8.61
N PRO A 224 -3.33 -18.26 9.22
CA PRO A 224 -4.13 -19.43 8.83
C PRO A 224 -5.64 -19.25 9.08
N SER A 225 -6.02 -18.36 10.01
CA SER A 225 -7.41 -18.10 10.41
C SER A 225 -8.04 -16.86 9.81
N GLY A 226 -7.27 -16.02 9.09
CA GLY A 226 -7.73 -14.76 8.50
C GLY A 226 -7.75 -13.55 9.45
N GLY A 227 -7.42 -13.73 10.74
CA GLY A 227 -7.23 -12.63 11.70
C GLY A 227 -5.76 -12.44 12.10
N SER A 228 -5.40 -11.32 12.70
CA SER A 228 -4.01 -11.04 13.12
C SER A 228 -3.53 -12.10 14.11
N ALA A 229 -2.38 -12.70 13.80
CA ALA A 229 -1.64 -13.60 14.69
C ALA A 229 -0.37 -12.93 15.27
N GLY A 230 -0.31 -11.58 15.29
CA GLY A 230 0.88 -10.83 15.67
C GLY A 230 1.96 -10.77 14.57
N ILE A 231 1.59 -11.08 13.33
CA ILE A 231 2.46 -10.98 12.16
C ILE A 231 1.72 -10.21 11.07
N GLY A 232 2.00 -8.91 11.00
CA GLY A 232 1.52 -8.01 9.96
C GLY A 232 2.66 -7.55 9.07
N PHE A 233 2.33 -7.11 7.86
CA PHE A 233 3.28 -6.60 6.88
C PHE A 233 2.83 -5.26 6.34
N ALA A 234 3.81 -4.40 6.04
CA ALA A 234 3.58 -3.12 5.38
C ALA A 234 4.59 -2.91 4.24
N ILE A 235 4.12 -2.28 3.16
CA ILE A 235 4.96 -1.84 2.04
C ILE A 235 5.74 -0.63 2.49
N PRO A 236 7.08 -0.58 2.38
CA PRO A 236 7.89 0.55 2.83
C PRO A 236 7.53 1.84 2.12
N VAL A 237 7.57 2.97 2.81
CA VAL A 237 7.25 4.29 2.22
C VAL A 237 8.20 4.65 1.08
N ASN A 238 9.45 4.24 1.11
CA ASN A 238 10.38 4.51 0.01
C ASN A 238 9.92 3.84 -1.29
N THR A 239 9.34 2.63 -1.22
CA THR A 239 8.67 1.99 -2.37
C THR A 239 7.44 2.78 -2.81
N VAL A 240 6.65 3.31 -1.86
CA VAL A 240 5.46 4.12 -2.17
C VAL A 240 5.86 5.41 -2.91
N THR A 241 6.89 6.11 -2.42
CA THR A 241 7.40 7.36 -3.04
C THR A 241 8.03 7.14 -4.41
N GLU A 242 8.54 5.94 -4.70
CA GLU A 242 9.02 5.55 -6.02
C GLU A 242 7.88 5.23 -6.99
N VAL A 243 6.86 4.50 -6.52
CA VAL A 243 5.79 3.94 -7.35
C VAL A 243 4.67 4.95 -7.62
N VAL A 244 4.20 5.66 -6.58
CA VAL A 244 3.02 6.53 -6.69
C VAL A 244 3.16 7.63 -7.75
N PRO A 245 4.30 8.34 -7.89
CA PRO A 245 4.47 9.31 -8.97
C PRO A 245 4.34 8.69 -10.37
N GLN A 246 4.81 7.45 -10.56
CA GLN A 246 4.66 6.74 -11.83
C GLN A 246 3.20 6.37 -12.10
N LEU A 247 2.46 5.95 -11.08
CA LEU A 247 1.02 5.67 -11.20
C LEU A 247 0.24 6.94 -11.55
N ILE A 248 0.61 8.08 -10.99
CA ILE A 248 -0.02 9.37 -11.29
C ILE A 248 0.27 9.80 -12.74
N ALA A 249 1.51 9.67 -13.19
CA ALA A 249 1.94 10.15 -14.49
C ALA A 249 1.54 9.20 -15.64
N PHE A 250 1.60 7.89 -15.43
CA PHE A 250 1.50 6.88 -16.49
C PHE A 250 0.40 5.84 -16.26
N GLY A 251 -0.27 5.84 -15.12
CA GLY A 251 -1.27 4.83 -14.72
C GLY A 251 -0.70 3.45 -14.36
N LYS A 252 0.60 3.25 -14.50
CA LYS A 252 1.32 2.00 -14.27
C LYS A 252 2.77 2.25 -13.91
N ILE A 253 3.45 1.24 -13.36
CA ILE A 253 4.90 1.29 -13.19
C ILE A 253 5.55 1.20 -14.58
N MET A 254 6.40 2.14 -14.89
CA MET A 254 7.23 2.12 -16.10
C MET A 254 8.39 1.15 -15.87
N ARG A 255 8.39 0.09 -16.66
CA ARG A 255 9.41 -0.95 -16.55
C ARG A 255 10.28 -0.99 -17.78
N PRO A 256 11.57 -1.21 -17.59
CA PRO A 256 12.42 -1.57 -18.68
C PRO A 256 12.00 -2.94 -19.22
N VAL A 257 11.93 -3.07 -20.53
CA VAL A 257 11.56 -4.32 -21.18
C VAL A 257 12.61 -4.78 -22.16
N LEU A 258 12.76 -6.11 -22.20
CA LEU A 258 13.55 -6.79 -23.23
C LEU A 258 12.73 -6.99 -24.52
N GLY A 259 11.42 -6.93 -24.43
CA GLY A 259 10.50 -7.17 -25.55
C GLY A 259 10.36 -8.65 -25.88
N VAL A 260 10.15 -9.49 -24.88
CA VAL A 260 9.99 -10.94 -25.03
C VAL A 260 8.67 -11.42 -24.42
N GLU A 261 8.08 -12.46 -25.01
CA GLU A 261 7.07 -13.30 -24.38
C GLU A 261 7.76 -14.54 -23.80
N LEU A 262 7.57 -14.80 -22.52
CA LEU A 262 8.23 -15.89 -21.80
C LEU A 262 7.30 -17.10 -21.65
N ALA A 263 7.87 -18.29 -21.56
CA ALA A 263 7.12 -19.48 -21.24
C ALA A 263 6.58 -19.42 -19.80
N SER A 264 5.36 -19.93 -19.58
CA SER A 264 4.75 -19.89 -18.25
C SER A 264 5.48 -20.80 -17.24
N ASP A 265 5.51 -20.43 -15.96
CA ASP A 265 6.11 -21.24 -14.90
C ASP A 265 5.51 -22.64 -14.80
N ARG A 266 4.21 -22.80 -15.13
CA ARG A 266 3.56 -24.11 -15.22
C ARG A 266 4.21 -24.97 -16.30
N TRP A 267 4.59 -24.39 -17.42
CA TRP A 267 5.27 -25.06 -18.51
C TRP A 267 6.72 -25.42 -18.09
N LEU A 268 7.45 -24.48 -17.47
CA LEU A 268 8.81 -24.72 -16.96
C LEU A 268 8.87 -25.93 -16.03
N ARG A 269 7.97 -25.97 -15.03
CA ARG A 269 7.87 -27.10 -14.09
C ARG A 269 7.55 -28.43 -14.78
N ARG A 270 6.66 -28.41 -15.79
CA ARG A 270 6.26 -29.63 -16.50
C ARG A 270 7.41 -30.24 -17.30
N TYR A 271 8.23 -29.42 -17.95
CA TYR A 271 9.29 -29.87 -18.84
C TYR A 271 10.69 -29.81 -18.22
N ARG A 272 10.80 -29.39 -16.96
CA ARG A 272 12.05 -29.30 -16.18
C ARG A 272 13.15 -28.55 -16.94
N VAL A 273 12.79 -27.42 -17.55
CA VAL A 273 13.74 -26.55 -18.25
C VAL A 273 14.43 -25.66 -17.22
N GLU A 274 15.76 -25.61 -17.26
CA GLU A 274 16.53 -24.65 -16.47
C GLU A 274 16.61 -23.31 -17.22
N GLY A 275 16.21 -22.21 -16.57
CA GLY A 275 16.10 -20.90 -17.18
C GLY A 275 14.70 -20.59 -17.72
N VAL A 276 14.56 -19.47 -18.40
CA VAL A 276 13.29 -18.95 -18.91
C VAL A 276 13.28 -18.89 -20.43
N PRO A 277 12.60 -19.84 -21.12
CA PRO A 277 12.51 -19.85 -22.57
C PRO A 277 11.78 -18.66 -23.14
N ILE A 278 12.31 -18.06 -24.17
CA ILE A 278 11.64 -17.06 -24.98
C ILE A 278 10.66 -17.77 -25.92
N VAL A 279 9.37 -17.50 -25.75
CA VAL A 279 8.30 -17.97 -26.68
C VAL A 279 8.34 -17.15 -27.95
N ARG A 280 8.48 -15.82 -27.82
CA ARG A 280 8.52 -14.91 -28.94
C ARG A 280 9.27 -13.64 -28.58
N THR A 281 10.00 -13.06 -29.53
CA THR A 281 10.50 -11.70 -29.50
C THR A 281 9.52 -10.76 -30.19
N TYR A 282 9.37 -9.54 -29.68
CA TYR A 282 8.51 -8.53 -30.29
C TYR A 282 9.32 -7.63 -31.24
N ARG A 283 8.74 -7.35 -32.40
CA ARG A 283 9.42 -6.57 -33.45
C ARG A 283 9.77 -5.15 -32.98
N GLY A 284 11.02 -4.75 -33.22
CA GLY A 284 11.52 -3.44 -32.86
C GLY A 284 11.96 -3.31 -31.40
N PHE A 285 11.78 -4.36 -30.60
CA PHE A 285 12.24 -4.37 -29.20
C PHE A 285 13.68 -4.87 -29.05
N PRO A 286 14.32 -4.59 -27.89
CA PRO A 286 15.72 -4.91 -27.64
C PRO A 286 16.13 -6.35 -27.92
N ALA A 287 15.34 -7.33 -27.51
CA ALA A 287 15.66 -8.75 -27.73
C ALA A 287 15.75 -9.12 -29.21
N GLU A 288 14.80 -8.65 -30.04
CA GLU A 288 14.87 -8.89 -31.50
C GLU A 288 16.09 -8.21 -32.11
N ASN A 289 16.31 -6.93 -31.75
CA ASN A 289 17.42 -6.14 -32.29
C ASN A 289 18.79 -6.74 -31.95
N SER A 290 18.92 -7.41 -30.81
CA SER A 290 20.15 -8.09 -30.39
C SER A 290 20.34 -9.48 -31.03
N GLY A 291 19.33 -10.00 -31.76
CA GLY A 291 19.38 -11.32 -32.40
C GLY A 291 18.97 -12.49 -31.50
N MET A 292 18.28 -12.22 -30.40
CA MET A 292 17.60 -13.27 -29.64
C MET A 292 16.45 -13.84 -30.46
N VAL A 293 16.17 -15.13 -30.31
CA VAL A 293 15.10 -15.82 -31.05
C VAL A 293 14.17 -16.57 -30.11
N GLY A 294 12.88 -16.50 -30.41
CA GLY A 294 11.86 -17.25 -29.70
C GLY A 294 11.73 -18.71 -30.17
N ALA A 295 10.89 -19.46 -29.49
CA ALA A 295 10.56 -20.82 -29.84
C ALA A 295 9.83 -20.89 -31.20
N ARG A 296 10.02 -21.99 -31.92
CA ARG A 296 9.39 -22.23 -33.22
C ARG A 296 8.79 -23.64 -33.30
N ARG A 297 7.87 -23.85 -34.21
CA ARG A 297 7.38 -25.19 -34.53
C ARG A 297 8.28 -25.85 -35.57
N GLY A 298 8.70 -27.06 -35.29
CA GLY A 298 9.40 -27.90 -36.23
C GLY A 298 8.46 -28.53 -37.28
N ALA A 299 9.04 -29.20 -38.26
CA ALA A 299 8.29 -29.79 -39.40
C ALA A 299 7.27 -30.87 -38.98
N ARG A 300 7.45 -31.51 -37.83
CA ARG A 300 6.55 -32.54 -37.27
C ARG A 300 5.63 -32.00 -36.21
N GLY A 301 5.57 -30.65 -36.02
CA GLY A 301 4.75 -29.98 -35.03
C GLY A 301 5.33 -29.91 -33.62
N GLU A 302 6.53 -30.42 -33.42
CA GLU A 302 7.30 -30.31 -32.17
C GLU A 302 7.69 -28.83 -31.87
N ILE A 303 7.84 -28.50 -30.59
CA ILE A 303 8.33 -27.18 -30.17
C ILE A 303 9.86 -27.26 -30.13
N ILE A 304 10.51 -26.44 -30.94
CA ILE A 304 11.96 -26.22 -30.91
C ILE A 304 12.17 -24.93 -30.13
N LEU A 305 12.90 -25.02 -29.00
CA LEU A 305 13.23 -23.85 -28.19
C LEU A 305 14.22 -22.97 -28.96
N GLY A 306 14.05 -21.68 -28.86
CA GLY A 306 15.05 -20.69 -29.21
C GLY A 306 15.96 -20.43 -28.02
N ASP A 307 16.14 -19.16 -27.68
CA ASP A 307 16.90 -18.77 -26.51
C ASP A 307 16.18 -19.09 -25.20
N VAL A 308 16.91 -19.64 -24.26
CA VAL A 308 16.50 -19.84 -22.85
C VAL A 308 17.36 -18.91 -22.02
N ILE A 309 16.76 -17.88 -21.41
CA ILE A 309 17.48 -16.92 -20.55
C ILE A 309 17.89 -17.63 -19.27
N THR A 310 19.17 -17.58 -18.92
CA THR A 310 19.76 -18.23 -17.74
C THR A 310 20.37 -17.24 -16.77
N GLN A 311 20.81 -16.04 -17.24
CA GLN A 311 21.37 -15.01 -16.39
C GLN A 311 21.06 -13.61 -16.95
N ILE A 312 20.94 -12.63 -16.05
CA ILE A 312 20.90 -11.20 -16.34
C ILE A 312 21.93 -10.53 -15.43
N ASP A 313 22.90 -9.80 -16.00
CA ASP A 313 24.02 -9.15 -15.29
C ASP A 313 24.73 -10.07 -14.27
N GLY A 314 24.93 -11.33 -14.66
CA GLY A 314 25.57 -12.35 -13.83
C GLY A 314 24.67 -13.00 -12.77
N GLU A 315 23.45 -12.51 -12.58
CA GLU A 315 22.46 -13.13 -11.68
C GLU A 315 21.74 -14.27 -12.40
N ARG A 316 21.65 -15.43 -11.75
CA ARG A 316 20.92 -16.59 -12.27
C ARG A 316 19.44 -16.31 -12.33
N VAL A 317 18.80 -16.75 -13.41
CA VAL A 317 17.36 -16.64 -13.66
C VAL A 317 16.80 -18.02 -13.97
N ALA A 318 16.00 -18.59 -13.05
CA ALA A 318 15.46 -19.94 -13.18
C ALA A 318 13.93 -19.95 -13.46
N ASN A 319 13.23 -18.85 -13.23
CA ASN A 319 11.78 -18.71 -13.41
C ASN A 319 11.40 -17.26 -13.76
N ASN A 320 10.11 -17.04 -14.08
CA ASN A 320 9.63 -15.71 -14.48
C ASN A 320 9.72 -14.66 -13.37
N ASP A 321 9.56 -15.06 -12.10
CA ASP A 321 9.67 -14.13 -10.98
C ASP A 321 11.10 -13.63 -10.79
N GLU A 322 12.09 -14.52 -10.90
CA GLU A 322 13.51 -14.17 -10.86
C GLU A 322 13.91 -13.29 -12.06
N PHE A 323 13.40 -13.61 -13.28
CA PHE A 323 13.61 -12.77 -14.46
C PHE A 323 13.08 -11.36 -14.24
N LEU A 324 11.82 -11.21 -13.81
CA LEU A 324 11.22 -9.91 -13.56
C LEU A 324 11.92 -9.15 -12.42
N SER A 325 12.37 -9.87 -11.39
CA SER A 325 13.11 -9.28 -10.27
C SER A 325 14.49 -8.77 -10.68
N ALA A 326 15.17 -9.48 -11.61
CA ALA A 326 16.42 -9.00 -12.18
C ALA A 326 16.18 -7.74 -13.02
N MET A 327 15.14 -7.74 -13.87
CA MET A 327 14.76 -6.60 -14.70
C MET A 327 14.37 -5.35 -13.88
N GLU A 328 13.71 -5.53 -12.72
CA GLU A 328 13.29 -4.43 -11.84
C GLU A 328 14.45 -3.66 -11.19
N LYS A 329 15.68 -4.15 -11.27
CA LYS A 329 16.88 -3.45 -10.80
C LYS A 329 17.40 -2.40 -11.78
N HIS A 330 16.84 -2.36 -12.99
CA HIS A 330 17.26 -1.51 -14.10
C HIS A 330 16.21 -0.47 -14.44
N GLN A 331 16.64 0.53 -15.20
CA GLN A 331 15.78 1.58 -15.75
C GLN A 331 15.73 1.49 -17.29
N VAL A 332 14.76 2.19 -17.89
CA VAL A 332 14.69 2.37 -19.34
C VAL A 332 15.96 3.10 -19.81
N GLY A 333 16.62 2.54 -20.83
CA GLY A 333 17.90 3.04 -21.34
C GLY A 333 19.15 2.39 -20.72
N ASP A 334 19.00 1.61 -19.64
CA ASP A 334 20.13 0.85 -19.10
C ASP A 334 20.55 -0.25 -20.07
N THR A 335 21.85 -0.51 -20.10
CA THR A 335 22.45 -1.61 -20.87
C THR A 335 22.72 -2.78 -19.94
N ILE A 336 22.19 -3.94 -20.27
CA ILE A 336 22.34 -5.18 -19.49
C ILE A 336 22.99 -6.30 -20.30
N ASP A 337 23.64 -7.24 -19.61
CA ASP A 337 24.16 -8.46 -20.19
C ASP A 337 23.19 -9.62 -19.95
N VAL A 338 22.67 -10.19 -21.03
CA VAL A 338 21.75 -11.34 -21.01
C VAL A 338 22.49 -12.58 -21.49
N VAL A 339 22.53 -13.61 -20.64
CA VAL A 339 23.07 -14.92 -21.02
C VAL A 339 21.93 -15.87 -21.31
N THR A 340 21.99 -16.52 -22.47
CA THR A 340 21.01 -17.53 -22.88
C THR A 340 21.69 -18.83 -23.25
N THR A 341 20.91 -19.90 -23.27
CA THR A 341 21.31 -21.17 -23.89
C THR A 341 20.46 -21.43 -25.13
N ARG A 342 21.11 -21.69 -26.29
CA ARG A 342 20.44 -22.04 -27.55
C ARG A 342 21.15 -23.27 -28.17
N ASP A 343 20.41 -24.32 -28.45
CA ASP A 343 20.93 -25.57 -29.01
C ASP A 343 22.07 -26.20 -28.16
N GLY A 344 22.06 -25.96 -26.83
CA GLY A 344 23.07 -26.43 -25.88
C GLY A 344 24.30 -25.53 -25.76
N GLU A 345 24.38 -24.44 -26.53
CA GLU A 345 25.48 -23.46 -26.47
C GLU A 345 25.08 -22.20 -25.71
N GLU A 346 25.99 -21.69 -24.89
CA GLU A 346 25.84 -20.39 -24.21
C GLU A 346 26.03 -19.26 -25.23
N LYS A 347 25.09 -18.27 -25.15
CA LYS A 347 25.17 -17.04 -25.94
C LYS A 347 25.05 -15.85 -25.02
N ARG A 348 25.74 -14.76 -25.35
CA ARG A 348 25.73 -13.50 -24.59
C ARG A 348 25.26 -12.37 -25.48
N PHE A 349 24.37 -11.54 -24.92
CA PHE A 349 23.80 -10.38 -25.58
C PHE A 349 23.93 -9.18 -24.67
N THR A 350 24.52 -8.10 -25.15
CA THR A 350 24.51 -6.80 -24.49
C THR A 350 23.34 -6.03 -25.07
N VAL A 351 22.40 -5.59 -24.26
CA VAL A 351 21.09 -5.10 -24.69
C VAL A 351 20.73 -3.83 -23.95
N GLU A 352 20.40 -2.76 -24.69
CA GLU A 352 19.84 -1.53 -24.13
C GLU A 352 18.34 -1.71 -23.95
N LEU A 353 17.83 -1.50 -22.73
CA LEU A 353 16.43 -1.71 -22.35
C LEU A 353 15.55 -0.57 -22.88
N SER A 354 14.37 -0.92 -23.40
CA SER A 354 13.37 0.06 -23.85
C SER A 354 12.18 0.13 -22.89
N GLU A 355 11.34 1.14 -23.07
CA GLU A 355 10.04 1.20 -22.40
C GLU A 355 9.00 0.31 -23.07
N THR A 356 7.94 -0.01 -22.34
CA THR A 356 6.72 -0.66 -22.89
C THR A 356 5.98 0.34 -23.77
N GLN A 357 5.83 0.04 -25.05
CA GLN A 357 4.99 0.83 -25.97
C GLN A 357 3.50 0.72 -25.62
#